data_b7f79b75555ff60447a95d0dbb4f25ce
#
_entry.id   b7f79b75555ff60447a95d0dbb4f25ce
#
_cell.length_a   1.000
_cell.length_b   1.000
_cell.length_c   1.000
_cell.angle_alpha   90.00
_cell.angle_beta   90.00
_cell.angle_gamma   90.00
#
_symmetry.space_group_name_H-M   'P 1'
#
loop_
_entity.id
_entity.type
_entity.pdbx_description
1 polymer ?
#
loop_
_entity_poly.entity_id
_entity_poly.type
_entity_poly.pdbx_seq_one_letter_code
_entity_poly.pdbx_strand_id
1 'polypeptide(L)'
;KLSDMQKSLVEATRKGNQASQQLQGEVQELDLEGTLRRLYPFDEITEVKKGENGADIRQVVRTEKGTVCGKILWESKRTKAWSDGWVSKLKEDLRRDGSHLAAIVTQSMPSNIAENIGSINGIWVLTPEAIAPLSALLRKNLIDVAREKVVAAHKQTTAETLYDYVTSSSFNQNVERIVGIYLEMKAGIAKEAANSERSYKQRSTQVDMLLSGMTGI
;
A
#
# COMPACT_ATOMS: atom_id res chain seq x y z
N LYS A 1 -47.74 15.80 0.24
CA LYS A 1 -47.05 16.19 1.52
C LYS A 1 -46.21 15.05 2.13
N LEU A 2 -46.81 13.83 2.37
CA LEU A 2 -46.02 12.69 2.93
C LEU A 2 -44.96 12.16 1.93
N SER A 3 -45.32 12.04 0.66
CA SER A 3 -44.40 11.63 -0.42
C SER A 3 -43.24 12.61 -0.62
N ASP A 4 -43.54 13.92 -0.50
CA ASP A 4 -42.50 14.95 -0.66
C ASP A 4 -41.55 14.98 0.53
N MET A 5 -42.04 14.75 1.75
CA MET A 5 -41.21 14.58 2.95
C MET A 5 -40.34 13.33 2.86
N GLN A 6 -40.86 12.22 2.39
CA GLN A 6 -40.08 11.00 2.19
C GLN A 6 -38.95 11.19 1.16
N LYS A 7 -39.22 11.85 0.03
CA LYS A 7 -38.18 12.19 -0.96
C LYS A 7 -37.11 13.09 -0.40
N SER A 8 -37.49 14.13 0.35
CA SER A 8 -36.55 15.05 1.00
C SER A 8 -35.68 14.34 2.05
N LEU A 9 -36.25 13.40 2.82
CA LEU A 9 -35.53 12.61 3.81
C LEU A 9 -34.50 11.68 3.15
N VAL A 10 -34.89 10.98 2.08
CA VAL A 10 -33.99 10.11 1.31
C VAL A 10 -32.86 10.92 0.68
N GLU A 11 -33.16 12.11 0.16
CA GLU A 11 -32.15 12.97 -0.45
C GLU A 11 -31.19 13.55 0.59
N ALA A 12 -31.68 13.97 1.76
CA ALA A 12 -30.87 14.43 2.88
C ALA A 12 -29.95 13.32 3.42
N THR A 13 -30.49 12.10 3.58
CA THR A 13 -29.72 10.94 4.01
C THR A 13 -28.62 10.58 2.99
N ARG A 14 -28.93 10.65 1.69
CA ARG A 14 -27.96 10.41 0.61
C ARG A 14 -26.85 11.43 0.61
N LYS A 15 -27.18 12.73 0.77
CA LYS A 15 -26.19 13.82 0.87
C LYS A 15 -25.32 13.67 2.12
N GLY A 16 -25.90 13.33 3.27
CA GLY A 16 -25.17 13.07 4.50
C GLY A 16 -24.19 11.89 4.37
N ASN A 17 -24.61 10.80 3.76
CA ASN A 17 -23.74 9.65 3.51
C ASN A 17 -22.59 9.97 2.53
N GLN A 18 -22.87 10.75 1.47
CA GLN A 18 -21.85 11.19 0.53
C GLN A 18 -20.79 12.09 1.21
N ALA A 19 -21.25 13.07 2.01
CA ALA A 19 -20.34 13.93 2.77
C ALA A 19 -19.48 13.16 3.77
N SER A 20 -20.06 12.18 4.46
CA SER A 20 -19.34 11.30 5.38
C SER A 20 -18.29 10.44 4.67
N GLN A 21 -18.62 9.89 3.49
CA GLN A 21 -17.68 9.11 2.68
C GLN A 21 -16.52 9.97 2.15
N GLN A 22 -16.82 11.19 1.72
CA GLN A 22 -15.81 12.13 1.25
C GLN A 22 -14.85 12.52 2.36
N LEU A 23 -15.37 12.88 3.55
CA LEU A 23 -14.55 13.20 4.72
C LEU A 23 -13.68 12.02 5.16
N GLN A 24 -14.22 10.80 5.11
CA GLN A 24 -13.45 9.60 5.42
C GLN A 24 -12.34 9.33 4.39
N GLY A 25 -12.56 9.64 3.12
CA GLY A 25 -11.54 9.57 2.07
C GLY A 25 -10.40 10.56 2.34
N GLU A 26 -10.73 11.82 2.58
CA GLU A 26 -9.77 12.88 2.87
C GLU A 26 -8.90 12.57 4.10
N VAL A 27 -9.48 12.00 5.17
CA VAL A 27 -8.73 11.56 6.35
C VAL A 27 -7.72 10.46 6.02
N GLN A 28 -8.07 9.52 5.14
CA GLN A 28 -7.15 8.44 4.76
C GLN A 28 -6.03 8.93 3.83
N GLU A 29 -6.33 9.86 2.93
CA GLU A 29 -5.33 10.53 2.10
C GLU A 29 -4.30 11.26 2.97
N LEU A 30 -4.75 12.02 3.97
CA LEU A 30 -3.89 12.70 4.94
C LEU A 30 -3.07 11.72 5.81
N ASP A 31 -3.64 10.58 6.18
CA ASP A 31 -2.93 9.54 6.96
C ASP A 31 -1.84 8.87 6.12
N LEU A 32 -2.11 8.57 4.84
CA LEU A 32 -1.12 8.06 3.90
C LEU A 32 0.00 9.06 3.66
N GLU A 33 -0.34 10.32 3.40
CA GLU A 33 0.63 11.40 3.21
C GLU A 33 1.52 11.59 4.45
N GLY A 34 0.91 11.68 5.63
CA GLY A 34 1.62 11.80 6.90
C GLY A 34 2.52 10.62 7.19
N THR A 35 2.09 9.40 6.83
CA THR A 35 2.91 8.20 6.98
C THR A 35 4.12 8.22 6.06
N LEU A 36 3.95 8.54 4.78
CA LEU A 36 5.06 8.63 3.82
C LEU A 36 6.05 9.74 4.20
N ARG A 37 5.57 10.92 4.62
CA ARG A 37 6.44 12.02 5.08
C ARG A 37 7.27 11.64 6.32
N ARG A 38 6.68 10.93 7.26
CA ARG A 38 7.37 10.45 8.47
C ARG A 38 8.43 9.39 8.15
N LEU A 39 8.13 8.48 7.22
CA LEU A 39 9.05 7.42 6.82
C LEU A 39 10.21 7.95 5.96
N TYR A 40 9.95 8.95 5.11
CA TYR A 40 10.91 9.42 4.10
C TYR A 40 11.06 10.95 4.11
N PRO A 41 11.77 11.51 5.10
CA PRO A 41 11.89 12.97 5.27
C PRO A 41 12.65 13.67 4.13
N PHE A 42 13.43 12.93 3.34
CA PHE A 42 14.17 13.47 2.18
C PHE A 42 13.36 13.43 0.88
N ASP A 43 12.30 12.64 0.84
CA ASP A 43 11.45 12.55 -0.34
C ASP A 43 10.46 13.74 -0.38
N GLU A 44 10.11 14.16 -1.58
CA GLU A 44 9.08 15.17 -1.76
C GLU A 44 7.73 14.48 -1.90
N ILE A 45 6.86 14.67 -0.91
CA ILE A 45 5.52 14.10 -0.87
C ILE A 45 4.53 15.24 -1.12
N THR A 46 3.75 15.14 -2.18
CA THR A 46 2.79 16.17 -2.58
C THR A 46 1.44 15.56 -2.90
N GLU A 47 0.39 16.20 -2.41
CA GLU A 47 -0.97 15.92 -2.84
C GLU A 47 -1.16 16.34 -4.31
N VAL A 48 -1.82 15.52 -5.10
CA VAL A 48 -2.22 15.85 -6.46
C VAL A 48 -3.55 16.57 -6.40
N LYS A 49 -3.62 17.80 -6.90
CA LYS A 49 -4.81 18.65 -6.80
C LYS A 49 -6.03 18.00 -7.45
N LYS A 50 -7.17 18.06 -6.77
CA LYS A 50 -8.47 17.61 -7.31
C LYS A 50 -8.75 18.34 -8.63
N GLY A 51 -8.95 17.56 -9.71
CA GLY A 51 -9.17 18.10 -11.06
C GLY A 51 -7.94 18.07 -11.97
N GLU A 52 -6.74 17.96 -11.44
CA GLU A 52 -5.59 17.48 -12.20
C GLU A 52 -5.70 15.96 -12.28
N ASN A 53 -5.62 15.41 -13.49
CA ASN A 53 -5.63 13.96 -13.68
C ASN A 53 -4.42 13.36 -12.97
N GLY A 54 -4.62 12.53 -11.97
CA GLY A 54 -3.55 11.92 -11.18
C GLY A 54 -4.08 11.09 -10.03
N ALA A 55 -3.19 10.39 -9.37
CA ALA A 55 -3.43 9.73 -8.10
C ALA A 55 -3.56 10.76 -6.96
N ASP A 56 -3.88 10.31 -5.75
CA ASP A 56 -4.07 11.22 -4.62
C ASP A 56 -2.75 11.85 -4.15
N ILE A 57 -1.64 11.07 -4.18
CA ILE A 57 -0.32 11.50 -3.69
C ILE A 57 0.77 11.16 -4.70
N ARG A 58 1.67 12.10 -4.92
CA ARG A 58 2.92 11.92 -5.66
C ARG A 58 4.09 11.94 -4.69
N GLN A 59 4.89 10.89 -4.69
CA GLN A 59 6.16 10.79 -3.99
C GLN A 59 7.30 10.89 -4.99
N VAL A 60 8.13 11.94 -4.87
CA VAL A 60 9.39 12.05 -5.61
C VAL A 60 10.50 11.51 -4.72
N VAL A 61 11.03 10.36 -5.07
CA VAL A 61 12.08 9.68 -4.31
C VAL A 61 13.41 10.41 -4.50
N ARG A 62 14.01 10.80 -3.39
CA ARG A 62 15.31 11.50 -3.37
C ARG A 62 16.31 10.75 -2.50
N THR A 63 17.59 10.83 -2.86
CA THR A 63 18.68 10.46 -1.95
C THR A 63 18.82 11.52 -0.84
N GLU A 64 19.57 11.21 0.23
CA GLU A 64 19.94 12.18 1.26
C GLU A 64 20.69 13.39 0.71
N LYS A 65 21.35 13.24 -0.44
CA LYS A 65 22.05 14.33 -1.15
C LYS A 65 21.11 15.14 -2.08
N GLY A 66 19.79 14.84 -2.07
CA GLY A 66 18.79 15.54 -2.87
C GLY A 66 18.65 15.06 -4.32
N THR A 67 19.40 14.05 -4.76
CA THR A 67 19.28 13.53 -6.13
C THR A 67 17.93 12.85 -6.33
N VAL A 68 17.20 13.24 -7.36
CA VAL A 68 15.93 12.61 -7.74
C VAL A 68 16.20 11.24 -8.36
N CYS A 69 15.58 10.21 -7.80
CA CYS A 69 15.72 8.82 -8.24
C CYS A 69 14.52 8.31 -9.05
N GLY A 70 13.34 8.86 -8.81
CA GLY A 70 12.12 8.50 -9.51
C GLY A 70 10.88 9.00 -8.80
N LYS A 71 9.72 8.59 -9.32
CA LYS A 71 8.41 9.01 -8.79
C LYS A 71 7.52 7.79 -8.57
N ILE A 72 6.75 7.80 -7.50
CA ILE A 72 5.70 6.82 -7.18
C ILE A 72 4.37 7.56 -7.04
N LEU A 73 3.34 7.07 -7.70
CA LEU A 73 1.97 7.52 -7.49
C LEU A 73 1.26 6.62 -6.47
N TRP A 74 0.54 7.24 -5.56
CA TRP A 74 -0.25 6.57 -4.54
C TRP A 74 -1.70 6.98 -4.68
N GLU A 75 -2.59 6.00 -4.74
CA GLU A 75 -4.04 6.17 -4.73
C GLU A 75 -4.60 5.52 -3.47
N SER A 76 -5.45 6.22 -2.73
CA SER A 76 -6.09 5.73 -1.52
C SER A 76 -7.57 5.44 -1.79
N LYS A 77 -8.04 4.24 -1.45
CA LYS A 77 -9.44 3.83 -1.67
C LYS A 77 -10.05 3.26 -0.40
N ARG A 78 -10.97 4.00 0.18
CA ARG A 78 -11.75 3.57 1.34
C ARG A 78 -13.19 3.22 0.93
N THR A 79 -13.35 2.10 0.27
CA THR A 79 -14.66 1.59 -0.16
C THR A 79 -14.91 0.21 0.43
N LYS A 80 -16.17 -0.20 0.47
CA LYS A 80 -16.57 -1.52 0.97
C LYS A 80 -16.32 -2.65 -0.05
N ALA A 81 -16.03 -2.30 -1.30
CA ALA A 81 -15.80 -3.26 -2.36
C ALA A 81 -14.71 -2.77 -3.30
N TRP A 82 -13.94 -3.70 -3.85
CA TRP A 82 -12.94 -3.49 -4.89
C TRP A 82 -13.59 -3.11 -6.22
N SER A 83 -12.87 -2.35 -7.05
CA SER A 83 -13.24 -2.07 -8.43
C SER A 83 -12.02 -2.15 -9.35
N ASP A 84 -12.08 -3.01 -10.36
CA ASP A 84 -10.99 -3.18 -11.36
C ASP A 84 -10.73 -1.91 -12.18
N GLY A 85 -11.71 -1.03 -12.28
CA GLY A 85 -11.57 0.27 -12.93
C GLY A 85 -10.50 1.17 -12.31
N TRP A 86 -10.17 0.99 -11.03
CA TRP A 86 -9.13 1.77 -10.36
C TRP A 86 -7.73 1.49 -10.91
N VAL A 87 -7.46 0.22 -11.21
CA VAL A 87 -6.17 -0.20 -11.81
C VAL A 87 -5.99 0.45 -13.18
N SER A 88 -7.02 0.40 -14.02
CA SER A 88 -6.98 0.98 -15.36
C SER A 88 -6.79 2.50 -15.32
N LYS A 89 -7.52 3.18 -14.42
CA LYS A 89 -7.39 4.62 -14.22
C LYS A 89 -5.99 4.99 -13.74
N LEU A 90 -5.51 4.35 -12.67
CA LEU A 90 -4.18 4.66 -12.11
C LEU A 90 -3.05 4.37 -13.10
N LYS A 91 -3.21 3.35 -13.96
CA LYS A 91 -2.26 3.06 -15.04
C LYS A 91 -2.22 4.16 -16.10
N GLU A 92 -3.34 4.76 -16.39
CA GLU A 92 -3.41 5.92 -17.30
C GLU A 92 -2.77 7.15 -16.65
N ASP A 93 -3.07 7.41 -15.38
CA ASP A 93 -2.48 8.51 -14.62
C ASP A 93 -0.95 8.35 -14.48
N LEU A 94 -0.46 7.13 -14.24
CA LEU A 94 0.96 6.80 -14.21
C LEU A 94 1.69 7.21 -15.50
N ARG A 95 1.08 6.88 -16.66
CA ARG A 95 1.65 7.24 -17.96
C ARG A 95 1.64 8.74 -18.19
N ARG A 96 0.56 9.40 -17.81
CA ARG A 96 0.36 10.84 -18.02
C ARG A 96 1.26 11.68 -17.13
N ASP A 97 1.46 11.27 -15.86
CA ASP A 97 2.37 11.94 -14.94
C ASP A 97 3.86 11.66 -15.24
N GLY A 98 4.15 10.63 -16.02
CA GLY A 98 5.52 10.16 -16.23
C GLY A 98 6.17 9.62 -14.96
N SER A 99 5.35 9.08 -14.05
CA SER A 99 5.81 8.39 -12.86
C SER A 99 6.27 6.98 -13.19
N HIS A 100 7.11 6.40 -12.35
CA HIS A 100 7.76 5.11 -12.60
C HIS A 100 6.96 3.94 -12.02
N LEU A 101 6.35 4.15 -10.86
CA LEU A 101 5.63 3.14 -10.10
C LEU A 101 4.30 3.71 -9.61
N ALA A 102 3.31 2.83 -9.38
CA ALA A 102 2.05 3.23 -8.79
C ALA A 102 1.51 2.15 -7.86
N ALA A 103 0.79 2.58 -6.82
CA ALA A 103 0.20 1.73 -5.80
C ALA A 103 -1.18 2.22 -5.37
N ILE A 104 -2.11 1.27 -5.15
CA ILE A 104 -3.44 1.49 -4.58
C ILE A 104 -3.43 0.99 -3.14
N VAL A 105 -3.72 1.86 -2.20
CA VAL A 105 -3.91 1.53 -0.78
C VAL A 105 -5.40 1.35 -0.51
N THR A 106 -5.81 0.17 -0.07
CA THR A 106 -7.23 -0.15 0.16
C THR A 106 -7.42 -1.20 1.25
N GLN A 107 -8.54 -1.10 1.97
CA GLN A 107 -8.99 -2.16 2.88
C GLN A 107 -9.70 -3.30 2.12
N SER A 108 -10.29 -2.99 0.97
CA SER A 108 -11.07 -3.95 0.18
C SER A 108 -10.19 -4.54 -0.91
N MET A 109 -9.44 -5.60 -0.57
CA MET A 109 -8.55 -6.27 -1.51
C MET A 109 -9.33 -7.00 -2.60
N PRO A 110 -8.79 -7.08 -3.83
CA PRO A 110 -9.38 -7.87 -4.90
C PRO A 110 -9.30 -9.37 -4.59
N SER A 111 -10.29 -10.14 -5.04
CA SER A 111 -10.42 -11.58 -4.72
C SER A 111 -9.27 -12.46 -5.24
N ASN A 112 -8.55 -12.00 -6.23
CA ASN A 112 -7.37 -12.67 -6.78
C ASN A 112 -6.07 -12.38 -6.01
N ILE A 113 -6.11 -11.53 -4.98
CA ILE A 113 -5.01 -11.28 -4.06
C ILE A 113 -5.46 -11.75 -2.67
N ALA A 114 -4.92 -12.88 -2.22
CA ALA A 114 -5.26 -13.48 -0.94
C ALA A 114 -4.61 -12.79 0.27
N GLU A 115 -3.58 -12.00 0.03
CA GLU A 115 -2.72 -11.40 1.04
C GLU A 115 -2.85 -9.87 1.06
N ASN A 116 -2.14 -9.22 1.98
CA ASN A 116 -2.19 -7.77 2.17
C ASN A 116 -1.43 -6.96 1.09
N ILE A 117 -0.76 -7.64 0.17
CA ILE A 117 0.01 -7.05 -0.93
C ILE A 117 -0.13 -7.94 -2.17
N GLY A 118 -0.29 -7.31 -3.32
CA GLY A 118 -0.24 -7.97 -4.60
C GLY A 118 -0.02 -6.99 -5.75
N SER A 119 -0.02 -7.48 -6.97
CA SER A 119 0.12 -6.66 -8.16
C SER A 119 -0.89 -7.07 -9.23
N ILE A 120 -1.53 -6.10 -9.85
CA ILE A 120 -2.45 -6.30 -10.97
C ILE A 120 -2.01 -5.40 -12.12
N ASN A 121 -1.64 -5.99 -13.24
CA ASN A 121 -1.22 -5.29 -14.46
C ASN A 121 -0.11 -4.23 -14.21
N GLY A 122 0.82 -4.52 -13.28
CA GLY A 122 1.92 -3.63 -12.93
C GLY A 122 1.58 -2.51 -11.95
N ILE A 123 0.36 -2.49 -11.41
CA ILE A 123 -0.05 -1.61 -10.31
C ILE A 123 -0.04 -2.41 -9.02
N TRP A 124 0.63 -1.91 -8.00
CA TRP A 124 0.63 -2.51 -6.67
C TRP A 124 -0.68 -2.24 -5.96
N VAL A 125 -1.18 -3.26 -5.26
CA VAL A 125 -2.40 -3.16 -4.44
C VAL A 125 -2.04 -3.66 -3.04
N LEU A 126 -2.34 -2.86 -2.02
CA LEU A 126 -1.92 -3.18 -0.65
C LEU A 126 -2.91 -2.65 0.38
N THR A 127 -2.88 -3.27 1.56
CA THR A 127 -3.58 -2.74 2.73
C THR A 127 -2.75 -1.65 3.42
N PRO A 128 -3.35 -0.78 4.26
CA PRO A 128 -2.63 0.28 4.99
C PRO A 128 -1.43 -0.24 5.82
N GLU A 129 -1.53 -1.44 6.40
CA GLU A 129 -0.47 -2.04 7.20
C GLU A 129 0.78 -2.39 6.38
N ALA A 130 0.60 -2.56 5.08
CA ALA A 130 1.67 -2.91 4.15
C ALA A 130 2.35 -1.69 3.50
N ILE A 131 1.93 -0.46 3.84
CA ILE A 131 2.53 0.77 3.28
C ILE A 131 4.04 0.82 3.57
N ALA A 132 4.44 0.65 4.83
CA ALA A 132 5.85 0.78 5.22
C ALA A 132 6.77 -0.23 4.50
N PRO A 133 6.50 -1.55 4.50
CA PRO A 133 7.37 -2.51 3.82
C PRO A 133 7.40 -2.34 2.30
N LEU A 134 6.23 -2.09 1.68
CA LEU A 134 6.20 -1.93 0.22
C LEU A 134 6.84 -0.63 -0.23
N SER A 135 6.55 0.49 0.42
CA SER A 135 7.15 1.77 0.07
C SER A 135 8.67 1.76 0.20
N ALA A 136 9.21 1.09 1.23
CA ALA A 136 10.65 0.92 1.39
C ALA A 136 11.28 0.14 0.22
N LEU A 137 10.60 -0.93 -0.23
CA LEU A 137 11.05 -1.73 -1.37
C LEU A 137 11.02 -0.93 -2.67
N LEU A 138 9.90 -0.26 -2.96
CA LEU A 138 9.75 0.54 -4.17
C LEU A 138 10.75 1.70 -4.20
N ARG A 139 10.94 2.35 -3.07
CA ARG A 139 11.92 3.43 -2.91
C ARG A 139 13.35 2.95 -3.13
N LYS A 140 13.73 1.85 -2.47
CA LYS A 140 15.05 1.24 -2.65
C LYS A 140 15.32 0.92 -4.11
N ASN A 141 14.35 0.35 -4.78
CA ASN A 141 14.45 0.02 -6.18
C ASN A 141 14.75 1.25 -7.07
N LEU A 142 14.01 2.34 -6.88
CA LEU A 142 14.24 3.58 -7.64
C LEU A 142 15.63 4.16 -7.36
N ILE A 143 16.14 4.07 -6.14
CA ILE A 143 17.49 4.51 -5.78
C ILE A 143 18.55 3.65 -6.46
N ASP A 144 18.40 2.33 -6.44
CA ASP A 144 19.35 1.40 -7.06
C ASP A 144 19.42 1.62 -8.57
N VAL A 145 18.26 1.76 -9.23
CA VAL A 145 18.16 2.08 -10.66
C VAL A 145 18.81 3.43 -10.98
N ALA A 146 18.58 4.47 -10.16
CA ALA A 146 19.20 5.76 -10.38
C ALA A 146 20.72 5.70 -10.22
N ARG A 147 21.23 4.89 -9.28
CA ARG A 147 22.67 4.66 -9.09
C ARG A 147 23.28 3.98 -10.31
N GLU A 148 22.64 2.95 -10.83
CA GLU A 148 23.09 2.26 -12.03
C GLU A 148 23.14 3.17 -13.24
N LYS A 149 22.16 4.08 -13.40
CA LYS A 149 22.18 5.12 -14.45
C LYS A 149 23.42 5.98 -14.38
N VAL A 150 23.81 6.43 -13.18
CA VAL A 150 25.01 7.27 -13.00
C VAL A 150 26.27 6.51 -13.37
N VAL A 151 26.36 5.23 -12.98
CA VAL A 151 27.50 4.37 -13.33
C VAL A 151 27.55 4.09 -14.82
N ALA A 152 26.40 3.86 -15.46
CA ALA A 152 26.32 3.62 -16.90
C ALA A 152 26.56 4.88 -17.74
N ALA A 153 26.20 6.07 -17.25
CA ALA A 153 26.49 7.34 -17.94
C ALA A 153 28.00 7.63 -18.05
N HIS A 154 28.81 7.03 -17.19
CA HIS A 154 30.27 7.01 -17.35
C HIS A 154 30.76 5.95 -18.36
N LYS A 155 29.89 5.05 -18.83
CA LYS A 155 30.13 4.11 -19.90
C LYS A 155 29.01 4.30 -20.93
N GLN A 156 29.22 5.20 -21.89
CA GLN A 156 28.31 5.49 -23.00
C GLN A 156 27.32 4.35 -23.33
N THR A 157 26.04 4.59 -23.05
CA THR A 157 24.78 3.99 -23.51
C THR A 157 23.85 3.71 -22.30
N THR A 158 22.68 4.40 -21.97
CA THR A 158 21.50 4.19 -22.66
C THR A 158 20.22 4.24 -21.79
N ALA A 159 19.30 5.07 -22.17
CA ALA A 159 17.91 5.08 -21.71
C ALA A 159 17.18 3.74 -21.98
N GLU A 160 17.61 2.97 -22.99
CA GLU A 160 17.09 1.64 -23.33
C GLU A 160 17.36 0.59 -22.23
N THR A 161 18.57 0.54 -21.71
CA THR A 161 18.95 -0.44 -20.67
C THR A 161 18.15 -0.24 -19.38
N LEU A 162 17.71 0.98 -19.09
CA LEU A 162 16.93 1.25 -17.90
C LEU A 162 15.46 0.87 -18.04
N TYR A 163 14.87 1.18 -19.19
CA TYR A 163 13.51 0.76 -19.49
C TYR A 163 13.45 -0.78 -19.53
N ASP A 164 14.43 -1.41 -20.15
CA ASP A 164 14.55 -2.86 -20.23
C ASP A 164 14.75 -3.50 -18.84
N TYR A 165 15.50 -2.86 -17.94
CA TYR A 165 15.69 -3.39 -16.58
C TYR A 165 14.42 -3.26 -15.74
N VAL A 166 13.75 -2.12 -15.69
CA VAL A 166 12.52 -1.92 -14.90
C VAL A 166 11.34 -2.71 -15.46
N THR A 167 11.33 -2.95 -16.76
CA THR A 167 10.35 -3.80 -17.42
C THR A 167 10.80 -5.26 -17.53
N SER A 168 12.05 -5.57 -17.13
CA SER A 168 12.59 -6.91 -17.20
C SER A 168 11.87 -7.87 -16.28
N SER A 169 11.71 -9.11 -16.72
CA SER A 169 11.20 -10.20 -15.91
C SER A 169 12.03 -10.42 -14.64
N SER A 170 13.35 -10.18 -14.70
CA SER A 170 14.26 -10.32 -13.57
C SER A 170 13.98 -9.30 -12.45
N PHE A 171 13.61 -8.06 -12.80
CA PHE A 171 13.19 -7.06 -11.84
C PHE A 171 11.87 -7.47 -11.14
N ASN A 172 10.85 -7.82 -11.93
CA ASN A 172 9.58 -8.28 -11.41
C ASN A 172 9.74 -9.53 -10.54
N GLN A 173 10.52 -10.52 -10.97
CA GLN A 173 10.82 -11.72 -10.20
C GLN A 173 11.54 -11.43 -8.88
N ASN A 174 12.50 -10.49 -8.86
CA ASN A 174 13.17 -10.09 -7.63
C ASN A 174 12.20 -9.43 -6.64
N VAL A 175 11.33 -8.55 -7.12
CA VAL A 175 10.29 -7.91 -6.28
C VAL A 175 9.30 -8.95 -5.78
N GLU A 176 8.78 -9.82 -6.66
CA GLU A 176 7.87 -10.91 -6.28
C GLU A 176 8.50 -11.86 -5.25
N ARG A 177 9.78 -12.20 -5.42
CA ARG A 177 10.51 -13.03 -4.46
C ARG A 177 10.62 -12.38 -3.10
N ILE A 178 10.94 -11.07 -3.03
CA ILE A 178 11.05 -10.36 -1.75
C ILE A 178 9.68 -10.24 -1.07
N VAL A 179 8.64 -9.96 -1.85
CA VAL A 179 7.25 -9.95 -1.34
C VAL A 179 6.87 -11.35 -0.83
N GLY A 180 7.21 -12.41 -1.57
CA GLY A 180 6.99 -13.80 -1.15
C GLY A 180 7.66 -14.10 0.21
N ILE A 181 8.94 -13.77 0.37
CA ILE A 181 9.66 -13.95 1.64
C ILE A 181 8.99 -13.16 2.78
N TYR A 182 8.58 -11.92 2.52
CA TYR A 182 7.86 -11.12 3.53
C TYR A 182 6.55 -11.78 3.98
N LEU A 183 5.76 -12.29 3.03
CA LEU A 183 4.50 -12.96 3.31
C LEU A 183 4.71 -14.27 4.08
N GLU A 184 5.72 -15.06 3.70
CA GLU A 184 6.11 -16.28 4.42
C GLU A 184 6.53 -15.97 5.86
N MET A 185 7.36 -14.94 6.06
CA MET A 185 7.76 -14.51 7.41
C MET A 185 6.56 -14.05 8.24
N LYS A 186 5.65 -13.28 7.65
CA LYS A 186 4.43 -12.81 8.33
C LYS A 186 3.52 -13.98 8.72
N ALA A 187 3.34 -14.95 7.83
CA ALA A 187 2.58 -16.18 8.11
C ALA A 187 3.25 -17.01 9.21
N GLY A 188 4.58 -17.12 9.20
CA GLY A 188 5.37 -17.76 10.25
C GLY A 188 5.13 -17.13 11.62
N ILE A 189 5.23 -15.81 11.72
CA ILE A 189 4.99 -15.05 12.95
C ILE A 189 3.55 -15.26 13.46
N ALA A 190 2.56 -15.24 12.58
CA ALA A 190 1.16 -15.49 12.95
C ALA A 190 0.96 -16.91 13.50
N LYS A 191 1.61 -17.91 12.89
CA LYS A 191 1.57 -19.30 13.35
C LYS A 191 2.25 -19.48 14.71
N GLU A 192 3.38 -18.82 14.92
CA GLU A 192 4.09 -18.83 16.21
C GLU A 192 3.25 -18.17 17.30
N ALA A 193 2.61 -17.04 17.03
CA ALA A 193 1.71 -16.36 17.96
C ALA A 193 0.54 -17.27 18.36
N ALA A 194 -0.10 -17.92 17.38
CA ALA A 194 -1.20 -18.85 17.65
C ALA A 194 -0.75 -20.07 18.47
N ASN A 195 0.43 -20.62 18.21
CA ASN A 195 1.00 -21.73 18.96
C ASN A 195 1.37 -21.31 20.39
N SER A 196 1.92 -20.11 20.55
CA SER A 196 2.25 -19.54 21.86
C SER A 196 0.98 -19.36 22.71
N GLU A 197 -0.09 -18.82 22.11
CA GLU A 197 -1.38 -18.67 22.79
C GLU A 197 -1.98 -20.00 23.22
N ARG A 198 -1.93 -21.03 22.36
CA ARG A 198 -2.38 -22.39 22.72
C ARG A 198 -1.55 -22.96 23.87
N SER A 199 -0.23 -22.83 23.80
CA SER A 199 0.68 -23.30 24.86
C SER A 199 0.42 -22.58 26.18
N TYR A 200 0.17 -21.28 26.14
CA TYR A 200 -0.19 -20.50 27.31
C TYR A 200 -1.50 -20.96 27.93
N LYS A 201 -2.56 -21.12 27.13
CA LYS A 201 -3.86 -21.64 27.61
C LYS A 201 -3.72 -23.03 28.24
N GLN A 202 -2.95 -23.92 27.60
CA GLN A 202 -2.72 -25.27 28.13
C GLN A 202 -2.00 -25.23 29.47
N ARG A 203 -0.96 -24.41 29.62
CA ARG A 203 -0.24 -24.24 30.90
C ARG A 203 -1.12 -23.63 32.00
N SER A 204 -1.93 -22.60 31.62
CA SER A 204 -2.89 -22.01 32.55
C SER A 204 -3.88 -23.05 33.09
N THR A 205 -4.46 -23.86 32.20
CA THR A 205 -5.37 -24.96 32.62
C THR A 205 -4.66 -25.97 33.52
N GLN A 206 -3.40 -26.31 33.26
CA GLN A 206 -2.62 -27.20 34.13
C GLN A 206 -2.41 -26.61 35.55
N VAL A 207 -2.13 -25.31 35.63
CA VAL A 207 -2.00 -24.61 36.92
C VAL A 207 -3.34 -24.60 37.67
N ASP A 208 -4.45 -24.35 36.99
CA ASP A 208 -5.78 -24.36 37.59
C ASP A 208 -6.15 -25.77 38.13
N MET A 209 -5.81 -26.82 37.38
CA MET A 209 -5.99 -28.19 37.82
C MET A 209 -5.14 -28.53 39.06
N LEU A 210 -3.88 -28.09 39.11
CA LEU A 210 -3.02 -28.24 40.26
C LEU A 210 -3.58 -27.53 41.50
N LEU A 211 -4.01 -26.28 41.34
CA LEU A 211 -4.63 -25.53 42.43
C LEU A 211 -5.92 -26.19 42.95
N SER A 212 -6.77 -26.68 42.04
CA SER A 212 -7.99 -27.41 42.42
C SER A 212 -7.68 -28.71 43.14
N GLY A 213 -6.62 -29.43 42.74
CA GLY A 213 -6.18 -30.63 43.42
C GLY A 213 -5.61 -30.39 44.83
N MET A 214 -5.01 -29.22 45.06
CA MET A 214 -4.46 -28.83 46.37
C MET A 214 -5.54 -28.31 47.33
N THR A 215 -6.65 -27.77 46.84
CA THR A 215 -7.77 -27.28 47.67
C THR A 215 -8.81 -28.37 47.98
N GLY A 216 -8.70 -29.55 47.40
CA GLY A 216 -9.57 -30.72 47.64
C GLY A 216 -9.04 -31.70 48.69
N ILE A 217 -7.97 -31.34 49.45
CA ILE A 217 -7.50 -31.99 50.67
C ILE A 217 -7.88 -31.09 51.84
#